data_a26613abd343f2fb5926690b569a7bac
#
_entry.id   a26613abd343f2fb5926690b569a7bac
#
_cell.length_a   1.000
_cell.length_b   1.000
_cell.length_c   1.000
_cell.angle_alpha   90.00
_cell.angle_beta   90.00
_cell.angle_gamma   90.00
#
_symmetry.space_group_name_H-M   'P 1'
#
loop_
_entity.id
_entity.type
_entity.pdbx_description
1 polymer ?
#
loop_
_entity_poly.entity_id
_entity_poly.type
_entity_poly.pdbx_seq_one_letter_code
_entity_poly.pdbx_strand_id
1 'polypeptide(L)'
;MNTSARAVRFDDVTMWVELHDGRTIGVPMAWFPRLLHATPAQREQCRISVTGKGLHWEELDEDISVDGLLAGRGDMTVRHPVAA
;
A
#
# COMPACT_ATOMS: atom_id res chain seq x y z
N MET A 1 -9.41 -18.45 2.92
CA MET A 1 -9.69 -17.11 3.37
C MET A 1 -9.30 -16.10 2.33
N ASN A 2 -10.12 -15.07 2.12
CA ASN A 2 -9.84 -14.11 1.05
C ASN A 2 -9.14 -12.89 1.60
N THR A 3 -7.83 -12.81 1.35
CA THR A 3 -7.01 -11.70 1.82
C THR A 3 -6.82 -10.61 0.77
N SER A 4 -7.65 -10.61 -0.28
CA SER A 4 -7.55 -9.55 -1.28
C SER A 4 -8.13 -8.24 -0.74
N ALA A 5 -7.64 -7.15 -1.29
CA ALA A 5 -8.07 -5.81 -0.87
C ALA A 5 -9.44 -5.49 -1.42
N ARG A 6 -10.26 -4.89 -0.59
CA ARG A 6 -11.58 -4.42 -0.98
C ARG A 6 -11.62 -2.90 -1.09
N ALA A 7 -10.90 -2.22 -0.20
CA ALA A 7 -10.89 -0.76 -0.18
C ALA A 7 -9.61 -0.28 0.48
N VAL A 8 -9.22 0.94 0.14
CA VAL A 8 -8.03 1.58 0.72
C VAL A 8 -8.42 2.99 1.12
N ARG A 9 -8.00 3.39 2.31
CA ARG A 9 -8.20 4.76 2.76
C ARG A 9 -6.98 5.21 3.54
N PHE A 10 -6.88 6.51 3.75
CA PHE A 10 -5.70 7.10 4.35
C PHE A 10 -6.08 8.07 5.47
N ASP A 11 -5.26 8.12 6.50
CA ASP A 11 -5.27 9.25 7.42
C ASP A 11 -3.92 9.95 7.31
N ASP A 12 -3.54 10.74 8.32
CA ASP A 12 -2.35 11.57 8.20
C ASP A 12 -1.06 10.77 8.06
N VAL A 13 -1.00 9.57 8.62
CA VAL A 13 0.25 8.81 8.68
C VAL A 13 0.09 7.36 8.27
N THR A 14 -1.15 6.89 8.11
CA THR A 14 -1.39 5.45 7.92
C THR A 14 -2.23 5.20 6.67
N MET A 15 -1.85 4.16 5.94
CA MET A 15 -2.69 3.60 4.88
C MET A 15 -3.47 2.44 5.47
N TRP A 16 -4.79 2.46 5.31
CA TRP A 16 -5.68 1.42 5.82
C TRP A 16 -6.21 0.60 4.66
N VAL A 17 -5.93 -0.69 4.67
CA VAL A 17 -6.37 -1.59 3.60
C VAL A 17 -7.39 -2.54 4.19
N GLU A 18 -8.62 -2.46 3.68
CA GLU A 18 -9.70 -3.36 4.10
C GLU A 18 -9.67 -4.59 3.22
N LEU A 19 -9.68 -5.75 3.85
CA LEU A 19 -9.62 -7.02 3.14
C LEU A 19 -11.01 -7.65 3.06
N HIS A 20 -11.17 -8.52 2.08
CA HIS A 20 -12.45 -9.22 1.91
C HIS A 20 -12.75 -10.21 3.03
N ASP A 21 -11.76 -10.59 3.82
CA ASP A 21 -11.96 -11.49 4.96
C ASP A 21 -12.45 -10.75 6.21
N GLY A 22 -12.69 -9.46 6.12
CA GLY A 22 -13.21 -8.66 7.23
C GLY A 22 -12.17 -7.92 8.04
N ARG A 23 -10.89 -8.20 7.81
CA ARG A 23 -9.82 -7.49 8.54
C ARG A 23 -9.47 -6.19 7.84
N THR A 24 -8.90 -5.28 8.62
CA THR A 24 -8.31 -4.06 8.09
C THR A 24 -6.86 -3.99 8.55
N ILE A 25 -5.96 -3.76 7.62
CA ILE A 25 -4.54 -3.64 7.93
C ILE A 25 -4.16 -2.17 7.93
N GLY A 26 -3.48 -1.72 8.98
CA GLY A 26 -2.91 -0.38 9.01
C GLY A 26 -1.43 -0.45 8.71
N VAL A 27 -0.98 0.32 7.74
CA VAL A 27 0.41 0.31 7.30
C VAL A 27 0.95 1.74 7.36
N PRO A 28 2.06 1.98 8.06
CA PRO A 28 2.63 3.32 8.08
C PRO A 28 3.03 3.76 6.67
N MET A 29 2.63 4.97 6.28
CA MET A 29 3.03 5.47 4.96
C MET A 29 4.54 5.69 4.87
N ALA A 30 5.21 5.79 6.01
CA ALA A 30 6.66 5.92 6.03
C ALA A 30 7.36 4.71 5.41
N TRP A 31 6.67 3.58 5.30
CA TRP A 31 7.22 2.40 4.62
C TRP A 31 7.30 2.61 3.12
N PHE A 32 6.56 3.57 2.58
CA PHE A 32 6.46 3.81 1.14
C PHE A 32 6.68 5.28 0.86
N PRO A 33 7.93 5.70 0.62
CA PRO A 33 8.25 7.13 0.49
C PRO A 33 7.43 7.85 -0.56
N ARG A 34 7.08 7.19 -1.67
CA ARG A 34 6.28 7.84 -2.70
C ARG A 34 4.89 8.20 -2.19
N LEU A 35 4.32 7.35 -1.33
CA LEU A 35 3.03 7.65 -0.71
C LEU A 35 3.18 8.71 0.37
N LEU A 36 4.24 8.62 1.14
CA LEU A 36 4.48 9.56 2.24
C LEU A 36 4.56 10.99 1.73
N HIS A 37 5.22 11.18 0.59
CA HIS A 37 5.43 12.51 0.04
C HIS A 37 4.35 12.93 -0.97
N ALA A 38 3.36 12.10 -1.20
CA ALA A 38 2.28 12.40 -2.13
C ALA A 38 1.26 13.35 -1.49
N THR A 39 0.49 14.02 -2.34
CA THR A 39 -0.64 14.81 -1.85
C THR A 39 -1.79 13.86 -1.49
N PRO A 40 -2.74 14.32 -0.66
CA PRO A 40 -3.93 13.51 -0.39
C PRO A 40 -4.67 13.10 -1.65
N ALA A 41 -4.77 14.01 -2.63
CA ALA A 41 -5.45 13.69 -3.87
C ALA A 41 -4.74 12.57 -4.63
N GLN A 42 -3.41 12.59 -4.64
CA GLN A 42 -2.64 11.55 -5.30
C GLN A 42 -2.82 10.19 -4.62
N ARG A 43 -2.85 10.18 -3.29
CA ARG A 43 -3.03 8.93 -2.54
C ARG A 43 -4.38 8.30 -2.84
N GLU A 44 -5.40 9.12 -3.06
CA GLU A 44 -6.74 8.61 -3.30
C GLU A 44 -6.93 8.03 -4.69
N GLN A 45 -5.96 8.20 -5.57
CA GLN A 45 -6.04 7.64 -6.91
C GLN A 45 -5.55 6.20 -6.97
N CYS A 46 -5.60 5.51 -5.85
CA CYS A 46 -5.24 4.10 -5.77
C CYS A 46 -6.19 3.25 -6.60
N ARG A 47 -5.63 2.32 -7.36
CA ARG A 47 -6.41 1.33 -8.07
C ARG A 47 -6.12 -0.03 -7.50
N ILE A 48 -7.16 -0.76 -7.18
CA ILE A 48 -7.04 -2.14 -6.70
C ILE A 48 -7.10 -3.04 -7.92
N SER A 49 -6.15 -3.97 -8.03
CA SER A 49 -6.10 -4.88 -9.17
C SER A 49 -7.33 -5.77 -9.21
N VAL A 50 -7.57 -6.39 -10.36
CA VAL A 50 -8.73 -7.28 -10.55
C VAL A 50 -8.73 -8.41 -9.52
N THR A 51 -7.56 -8.93 -9.18
CA THR A 51 -7.46 -10.00 -8.19
C THR A 51 -7.55 -9.50 -6.76
N GLY A 52 -7.44 -8.18 -6.55
CA GLY A 52 -7.38 -7.61 -5.21
C GLY A 52 -6.05 -7.81 -4.52
N LYS A 53 -5.04 -8.29 -5.24
CA LYS A 53 -3.74 -8.56 -4.64
C LYS A 53 -2.73 -7.45 -4.87
N GLY A 54 -3.05 -6.48 -5.70
CA GLY A 54 -2.15 -5.37 -5.99
C GLY A 54 -2.84 -4.04 -5.80
N LEU A 55 -2.08 -3.06 -5.35
CA LEU A 55 -2.50 -1.67 -5.24
C LEU A 55 -1.58 -0.86 -6.14
N HIS A 56 -2.16 -0.01 -6.98
CA HIS A 56 -1.40 0.71 -7.99
C HIS A 56 -1.77 2.18 -8.00
N TRP A 57 -0.76 3.03 -8.07
CA TRP A 57 -0.91 4.48 -8.23
C TRP A 57 -0.18 4.87 -9.50
N GLU A 58 -0.95 5.24 -10.52
CA GLU A 58 -0.38 5.55 -11.82
C GLU A 58 0.54 6.75 -11.77
N GLU A 59 0.06 7.82 -11.17
CA GLU A 59 0.81 9.07 -11.15
C GLU A 59 2.09 8.97 -10.34
N LEU A 60 2.08 8.16 -9.29
CA LEU A 60 3.22 8.00 -8.42
C LEU A 60 4.15 6.89 -8.88
N ASP A 61 3.75 6.14 -9.89
CA ASP A 61 4.49 4.97 -10.37
C ASP A 61 4.76 4.02 -9.20
N GLU A 62 3.74 3.77 -8.39
CA GLU A 62 3.87 2.93 -7.21
C GLU A 62 3.00 1.70 -7.33
N ASP A 63 3.57 0.55 -6.98
CA ASP A 63 2.86 -0.73 -6.95
C ASP A 63 3.15 -1.40 -5.63
N ILE A 64 2.10 -1.85 -4.95
CA ILE A 64 2.23 -2.49 -3.66
C ILE A 64 1.51 -3.82 -3.69
N SER A 65 2.17 -4.86 -3.21
CA SER A 65 1.59 -6.19 -3.08
C SER A 65 0.87 -6.30 -1.74
N VAL A 66 -0.40 -6.70 -1.78
CA VAL A 66 -1.17 -6.93 -0.55
C VAL A 66 -0.52 -8.04 0.26
N ASP A 67 -0.07 -9.11 -0.39
CA ASP A 67 0.63 -10.17 0.32
C ASP A 67 1.91 -9.66 0.97
N GLY A 68 2.59 -8.73 0.31
CA GLY A 68 3.77 -8.10 0.90
C GLY A 68 3.44 -7.31 2.15
N LEU A 69 2.30 -6.61 2.14
CA LEU A 69 1.87 -5.86 3.32
C LEU A 69 1.57 -6.81 4.48
N LEU A 70 0.89 -7.91 4.18
CA LEU A 70 0.56 -8.91 5.20
C LEU A 70 1.83 -9.53 5.77
N ALA A 71 2.87 -9.65 4.96
CA ALA A 71 4.15 -10.19 5.41
C ALA A 71 5.01 -9.15 6.11
N GLY A 72 4.56 -7.90 6.19
CA GLY A 72 5.31 -6.87 6.87
C GLY A 72 6.45 -6.28 6.05
N ARG A 73 6.37 -6.36 4.72
CA ARG A 73 7.41 -5.81 3.85
C ARG A 73 7.05 -4.41 3.39
N GLY A 74 8.04 -3.51 3.47
CA GLY A 74 7.86 -2.16 2.99
C GLY A 74 8.27 -2.02 1.54
N ASP A 75 8.70 -0.81 1.16
CA ASP A 75 9.08 -0.49 -0.20
C ASP A 75 10.23 -1.39 -0.67
N MET A 76 9.98 -2.13 -1.72
CA MET A 76 10.96 -3.05 -2.28
C MET A 76 11.70 -2.49 -3.46
N THR A 77 11.39 -1.26 -3.87
CA THR A 77 12.01 -0.68 -5.05
C THR A 77 13.33 -0.03 -4.76
N VAL A 78 13.58 0.32 -3.51
CA VAL A 78 14.82 0.96 -3.15
C VAL A 78 15.80 -0.06 -2.63
N ARG A 79 16.94 0.02 -3.18
CA ARG A 79 17.79 -0.93 -2.75
C ARG A 79 18.87 -0.34 -2.13
N HIS A 80 19.20 -0.30 -1.27
CA HIS A 80 20.15 0.22 -0.70
C HIS A 80 20.58 -0.42 0.27
N PRO A 81 21.34 -0.50 0.33
CA PRO A 81 21.93 -1.26 1.04
C PRO A 81 22.10 -0.92 2.24
N VAL A 82 22.05 -0.74 2.61
CA VAL A 82 22.16 -0.49 3.63
C VAL A 82 22.42 -0.97 4.36
N ALA A 83 22.61 -1.37 4.57
CA ALA A 83 22.87 -1.77 5.22
C ALA A 83 22.97 -1.76 5.94
N ALA A 84 22.99 -2.00 6.19
CA ALA A 84 23.13 -1.97 6.99
C ALA A 84 23.18 -2.11 7.46
#